data_4d1eed5a716b75147807e702a55d2c43
#
_entry.id   4d1eed5a716b75147807e702a55d2c43
#
_cell.length_a   1.000
_cell.length_b   1.000
_cell.length_c   1.000
_cell.angle_alpha   90.00
_cell.angle_beta   90.00
_cell.angle_gamma   90.00
#
_symmetry.space_group_name_H-M   'P 1'
#
loop_
_entity.id
_entity.type
_entity.pdbx_description
1 polymer ?
#
loop_
_entity_poly.entity_id
_entity_poly.type
_entity_poly.pdbx_seq_one_letter_code
_entity_poly.pdbx_strand_id
1 'polypeptide(L)'
;MNLKGIMGGDRRSSLIKKNIAVSFLVKGWSCIVQFLLVPLSLQCLTKYEYGIWLTINSILVGIDAIDVGLGNGLRNRLAEAMATGNREMARRQVSTTFIMLILVMVPLVLLLSVILMFVDCNKLMNVDPCMVHDMRGVLIASIAIMGATFVFKFIGNMYMGLQLPAINNILVVLGQTVSLVILYVISLFGKSSLMTVAIAFTVAPLAVYLLAYPISFCGRYKFLAPSLKSFDKEALRILFSLGVKFFVIQISGLMLFMSSNVIISHVLTPAEVTPYQLAYRY
;
A
#
# COMPACT_ATOMS: atom_id res chain seq x y z
N MET A 1 -44.35 17.83 -10.04
CA MET A 1 -43.15 18.04 -9.21
C MET A 1 -42.78 16.70 -8.56
N ASN A 2 -41.66 16.10 -8.98
CA ASN A 2 -41.40 14.67 -8.78
C ASN A 2 -40.73 14.44 -7.41
N LEU A 3 -41.52 14.09 -6.39
CA LEU A 3 -41.06 13.79 -5.02
C LEU A 3 -39.98 12.68 -4.92
N LYS A 4 -39.90 11.78 -5.90
CA LYS A 4 -38.85 10.75 -5.99
C LYS A 4 -37.43 11.32 -6.21
N GLY A 5 -37.27 12.50 -6.84
CA GLY A 5 -36.01 13.17 -7.04
C GLY A 5 -35.43 13.79 -5.77
N ILE A 6 -36.29 14.32 -4.90
CA ILE A 6 -35.90 14.97 -3.64
C ILE A 6 -35.45 13.92 -2.59
N MET A 7 -36.15 12.79 -2.47
CA MET A 7 -35.77 11.69 -1.59
C MET A 7 -34.47 10.99 -1.99
N GLY A 8 -34.13 10.97 -3.30
CA GLY A 8 -32.84 10.46 -3.79
C GLY A 8 -31.67 11.35 -3.43
N GLY A 9 -31.88 12.68 -3.44
CA GLY A 9 -30.89 13.68 -3.05
C GLY A 9 -30.51 13.62 -1.56
N ASP A 10 -31.47 13.48 -0.69
CA ASP A 10 -31.25 13.39 0.76
C ASP A 10 -30.51 12.11 1.17
N ARG A 11 -30.84 10.99 0.57
CA ARG A 11 -30.16 9.71 0.83
C ARG A 11 -28.70 9.71 0.36
N ARG A 12 -28.43 10.33 -0.79
CA ARG A 12 -27.07 10.48 -1.35
C ARG A 12 -26.24 11.45 -0.52
N SER A 13 -26.81 12.56 -0.10
CA SER A 13 -26.18 13.55 0.78
C SER A 13 -25.86 12.94 2.16
N SER A 14 -26.75 12.16 2.73
CA SER A 14 -26.55 11.45 4.00
C SER A 14 -25.41 10.42 3.90
N LEU A 15 -25.32 9.65 2.82
CA LEU A 15 -24.23 8.71 2.59
C LEU A 15 -22.88 9.41 2.44
N ILE A 16 -22.82 10.56 1.76
CA ILE A 16 -21.61 11.36 1.61
C ILE A 16 -21.16 11.89 2.97
N LYS A 17 -22.07 12.49 3.76
CA LYS A 17 -21.77 12.97 5.11
C LYS A 17 -21.24 11.86 6.01
N LYS A 18 -21.87 10.69 5.98
CA LYS A 18 -21.42 9.51 6.75
C LYS A 18 -20.02 9.05 6.32
N ASN A 19 -19.74 8.95 5.03
CA ASN A 19 -18.43 8.57 4.51
C ASN A 19 -17.34 9.58 4.92
N ILE A 20 -17.64 10.88 4.90
CA ILE A 20 -16.72 11.93 5.35
C ILE A 20 -16.44 11.78 6.84
N ALA A 21 -17.47 11.68 7.68
CA ALA A 21 -17.32 11.56 9.12
C ALA A 21 -16.49 10.31 9.50
N VAL A 22 -16.82 9.15 8.90
CA VAL A 22 -16.06 7.90 9.12
C VAL A 22 -14.61 8.06 8.66
N SER A 23 -14.37 8.69 7.51
CA SER A 23 -13.01 8.92 7.01
C SER A 23 -12.19 9.82 7.95
N PHE A 24 -12.81 10.83 8.56
CA PHE A 24 -12.13 11.69 9.55
C PHE A 24 -11.76 10.91 10.83
N LEU A 25 -12.69 10.13 11.37
CA LEU A 25 -12.42 9.29 12.55
C LEU A 25 -11.32 8.27 12.27
N VAL A 26 -11.37 7.61 11.12
CA VAL A 26 -10.36 6.62 10.69
C VAL A 26 -9.00 7.28 10.50
N LYS A 27 -8.94 8.48 9.91
CA LYS A 27 -7.67 9.23 9.78
C LYS A 27 -7.13 9.68 11.13
N GLY A 28 -7.97 10.15 12.05
CA GLY A 28 -7.55 10.49 13.40
C GLY A 28 -6.95 9.29 14.12
N TRP A 29 -7.60 8.12 14.02
CA TRP A 29 -7.05 6.88 14.55
C TRP A 29 -5.72 6.50 13.86
N SER A 30 -5.60 6.66 12.54
CA SER A 30 -4.36 6.42 11.81
C SER A 30 -3.20 7.27 12.35
N CYS A 31 -3.44 8.54 12.67
CA CYS A 31 -2.44 9.41 13.28
C CYS A 31 -1.97 8.84 14.63
N ILE A 32 -2.91 8.46 15.51
CA ILE A 32 -2.58 7.86 16.81
C ILE A 32 -1.73 6.60 16.63
N VAL A 33 -2.14 5.70 15.72
CA VAL A 33 -1.40 4.48 15.43
C VAL A 33 0.03 4.79 14.95
N GLN A 34 0.20 5.77 14.05
CA GLN A 34 1.52 6.15 13.55
C GLN A 34 2.42 6.73 14.66
N PHE A 35 1.86 7.53 15.58
CA PHE A 35 2.60 8.03 16.74
C PHE A 35 3.04 6.90 17.69
N LEU A 36 2.20 5.88 17.89
CA LEU A 36 2.52 4.74 18.76
C LEU A 36 3.51 3.75 18.12
N LEU A 37 3.51 3.64 16.78
CA LEU A 37 4.42 2.74 16.06
C LEU A 37 5.90 3.13 16.24
N VAL A 38 6.20 4.43 16.37
CA VAL A 38 7.58 4.91 16.55
C VAL A 38 8.21 4.42 17.86
N PRO A 39 7.65 4.72 19.05
CA PRO A 39 8.24 4.26 20.31
C PRO A 39 8.28 2.74 20.41
N LEU A 40 7.26 2.02 19.94
CA LEU A 40 7.27 0.55 19.93
C LEU A 40 8.39 -0.01 19.05
N SER A 41 8.61 0.58 17.87
CA SER A 41 9.69 0.16 16.99
C SER A 41 11.07 0.38 17.65
N LEU A 42 11.25 1.50 18.36
CA LEU A 42 12.49 1.81 19.08
C LEU A 42 12.69 0.95 20.36
N GLN A 43 11.63 0.34 20.89
CA GLN A 43 11.75 -0.67 21.94
C GLN A 43 12.24 -2.00 21.38
N CYS A 44 11.78 -2.37 20.17
CA CYS A 44 12.15 -3.62 19.50
C CYS A 44 13.53 -3.57 18.83
N LEU A 45 13.90 -2.41 18.27
CA LEU A 45 15.12 -2.20 17.48
C LEU A 45 16.05 -1.18 18.14
N THR A 46 17.33 -1.27 17.80
CA THR A 46 18.28 -0.18 18.07
C THR A 46 17.98 1.03 17.18
N LYS A 47 18.47 2.21 17.56
CA LYS A 47 18.37 3.43 16.73
C LYS A 47 18.90 3.20 15.30
N TYR A 48 20.00 2.44 15.18
CA TYR A 48 20.65 2.10 13.93
C TYR A 48 19.75 1.20 13.05
N GLU A 49 19.26 0.09 13.60
CA GLU A 49 18.35 -0.82 12.88
C GLU A 49 17.04 -0.14 12.48
N TYR A 50 16.51 0.73 13.34
CA TYR A 50 15.31 1.50 13.01
C TYR A 50 15.58 2.47 11.85
N GLY A 51 16.75 3.10 11.79
CA GLY A 51 17.17 3.92 10.65
C GLY A 51 17.25 3.12 9.34
N ILE A 52 17.78 1.90 9.38
CA ILE A 52 17.78 0.98 8.26
C ILE A 52 16.34 0.66 7.83
N TRP A 53 15.48 0.31 8.79
CA TRP A 53 14.05 0.05 8.49
C TRP A 53 13.37 1.25 7.81
N LEU A 54 13.61 2.47 8.27
CA LEU A 54 13.06 3.67 7.66
C LEU A 54 13.55 3.87 6.22
N THR A 55 14.80 3.54 5.94
CA THR A 55 15.36 3.59 4.59
C THR A 55 14.73 2.53 3.69
N ILE A 56 14.61 1.28 4.15
CA ILE A 56 13.89 0.20 3.45
C ILE A 56 12.46 0.63 3.17
N ASN A 57 11.75 1.11 4.18
CA ASN A 57 10.36 1.53 4.04
C ASN A 57 10.18 2.64 3.00
N SER A 58 11.15 3.57 2.88
CA SER A 58 11.13 4.60 1.84
C SER A 58 11.24 4.01 0.43
N ILE A 59 12.08 2.98 0.25
CA ILE A 59 12.19 2.25 -1.02
C ILE A 59 10.88 1.52 -1.32
N LEU A 60 10.29 0.84 -0.32
CA LEU A 60 9.03 0.12 -0.47
C LEU A 60 7.87 1.06 -0.85
N VAL A 61 7.77 2.22 -0.20
CA VAL A 61 6.81 3.26 -0.56
C VAL A 61 7.06 3.78 -1.97
N GLY A 62 8.34 3.87 -2.38
CA GLY A 62 8.73 4.15 -3.75
C GLY A 62 8.17 3.15 -4.75
N ILE A 63 8.32 1.87 -4.47
CA ILE A 63 7.75 0.78 -5.29
C ILE A 63 6.22 0.85 -5.31
N ASP A 64 5.59 1.11 -4.17
CA ASP A 64 4.12 1.25 -4.07
C ASP A 64 3.58 2.42 -4.91
N ALA A 65 4.36 3.48 -5.08
CA ALA A 65 3.99 4.60 -5.92
C ALA A 65 4.17 4.32 -7.43
N ILE A 66 4.88 3.25 -7.81
CA ILE A 66 4.93 2.75 -9.20
C ILE A 66 3.59 2.07 -9.59
N ASP A 67 2.48 2.49 -9.01
CA ASP A 67 1.15 2.19 -9.56
C ASP A 67 1.02 2.89 -10.91
N VAL A 68 1.43 2.25 -12.01
CA VAL A 68 1.38 2.75 -13.40
C VAL A 68 -0.01 3.36 -13.76
N GLY A 69 -0.68 3.95 -12.75
CA GLY A 69 -2.02 4.53 -12.81
C GLY A 69 -3.13 3.50 -12.99
N LEU A 70 -2.82 2.20 -12.89
CA LEU A 70 -3.82 1.13 -13.01
C LEU A 70 -4.89 1.25 -11.93
N GLY A 71 -4.49 1.58 -10.70
CA GLY A 71 -5.43 1.81 -9.60
C GLY A 71 -6.32 3.03 -9.82
N ASN A 72 -5.75 4.14 -10.25
CA ASN A 72 -6.50 5.36 -10.58
C ASN A 72 -7.37 5.17 -11.83
N GLY A 73 -6.88 4.44 -12.83
CA GLY A 73 -7.64 4.05 -14.01
C GLY A 73 -8.85 3.20 -13.65
N LEU A 74 -8.66 2.16 -12.83
CA LEU A 74 -9.75 1.33 -12.32
C LEU A 74 -10.81 2.17 -11.61
N ARG A 75 -10.39 3.04 -10.69
CA ARG A 75 -11.28 3.90 -9.91
C ARG A 75 -12.21 4.71 -10.81
N ASN A 76 -11.66 5.37 -11.83
CA ASN A 76 -12.44 6.22 -12.73
C ASN A 76 -13.38 5.40 -13.65
N ARG A 77 -12.86 4.33 -14.25
CA ARG A 77 -13.64 3.49 -15.18
C ARG A 77 -14.71 2.67 -14.48
N LEU A 78 -14.41 2.19 -13.27
CA LEU A 78 -15.42 1.49 -12.48
C LEU A 78 -16.55 2.44 -12.06
N ALA A 79 -16.24 3.68 -11.67
CA ALA A 79 -17.25 4.67 -11.35
C ALA A 79 -18.15 4.97 -12.55
N GLU A 80 -17.59 5.10 -13.77
CA GLU A 80 -18.32 5.29 -15.01
C GLU A 80 -19.24 4.08 -15.33
N ALA A 81 -18.70 2.85 -15.27
CA ALA A 81 -19.47 1.63 -15.52
C ALA A 81 -20.61 1.44 -14.53
N MET A 82 -20.39 1.80 -13.25
CA MET A 82 -21.43 1.74 -12.23
C MET A 82 -22.50 2.83 -12.41
N ALA A 83 -22.13 4.02 -12.88
CA ALA A 83 -23.07 5.10 -13.17
C ALA A 83 -23.99 4.78 -14.37
N THR A 84 -23.46 4.07 -15.38
CA THR A 84 -24.22 3.60 -16.54
C THR A 84 -24.97 2.28 -16.29
N GLY A 85 -24.81 1.66 -15.12
CA GLY A 85 -25.43 0.37 -14.78
C GLY A 85 -24.83 -0.84 -15.50
N ASN A 86 -23.72 -0.67 -16.24
CA ASN A 86 -23.08 -1.73 -17.01
C ASN A 86 -22.18 -2.62 -16.13
N ARG A 87 -22.79 -3.64 -15.50
CA ARG A 87 -22.10 -4.59 -14.63
C ARG A 87 -21.04 -5.43 -15.33
N GLU A 88 -21.23 -5.73 -16.61
CA GLU A 88 -20.26 -6.50 -17.38
C GLU A 88 -19.00 -5.69 -17.62
N MET A 89 -19.14 -4.43 -18.05
CA MET A 89 -18.03 -3.49 -18.18
C MET A 89 -17.30 -3.31 -16.83
N ALA A 90 -18.04 -3.14 -15.73
CA ALA A 90 -17.47 -3.03 -14.40
C ALA A 90 -16.60 -4.25 -14.04
N ARG A 91 -17.09 -5.47 -14.28
CA ARG A 91 -16.35 -6.71 -14.06
C ARG A 91 -15.11 -6.81 -14.95
N ARG A 92 -15.20 -6.44 -16.22
CA ARG A 92 -14.06 -6.41 -17.15
C ARG A 92 -12.96 -5.49 -16.65
N GLN A 93 -13.30 -4.27 -16.18
CA GLN A 93 -12.32 -3.33 -15.62
C GLN A 93 -11.61 -3.88 -14.39
N VAL A 94 -12.35 -4.45 -13.45
CA VAL A 94 -11.78 -5.06 -12.22
C VAL A 94 -10.88 -6.24 -12.58
N SER A 95 -11.33 -7.13 -13.46
CA SER A 95 -10.57 -8.32 -13.87
C SER A 95 -9.28 -7.95 -14.60
N THR A 96 -9.37 -7.01 -15.56
CA THR A 96 -8.22 -6.55 -16.35
C THR A 96 -7.19 -5.88 -15.45
N THR A 97 -7.62 -5.02 -14.53
CA THR A 97 -6.70 -4.37 -13.57
C THR A 97 -6.01 -5.40 -12.67
N PHE A 98 -6.74 -6.35 -12.09
CA PHE A 98 -6.16 -7.38 -11.21
C PHE A 98 -5.12 -8.24 -11.93
N ILE A 99 -5.45 -8.72 -13.13
CA ILE A 99 -4.55 -9.53 -13.94
C ILE A 99 -3.28 -8.73 -14.32
N MET A 100 -3.45 -7.46 -14.70
CA MET A 100 -2.32 -6.62 -15.05
C MET A 100 -1.42 -6.30 -13.86
N LEU A 101 -1.99 -6.09 -12.68
CA LEU A 101 -1.19 -5.91 -11.47
C LEU A 101 -0.32 -7.15 -11.18
N ILE A 102 -0.87 -8.35 -11.36
CA ILE A 102 -0.09 -9.60 -11.23
C ILE A 102 1.02 -9.66 -12.30
N LEU A 103 0.66 -9.40 -13.58
CA LEU A 103 1.60 -9.45 -14.71
C LEU A 103 2.75 -8.43 -14.61
N VAL A 104 2.52 -7.30 -13.93
CA VAL A 104 3.55 -6.28 -13.73
C VAL A 104 4.34 -6.55 -12.44
N MET A 105 3.66 -6.83 -11.33
CA MET A 105 4.31 -6.94 -10.03
C MET A 105 5.10 -8.23 -9.85
N VAL A 106 4.61 -9.36 -10.35
CA VAL A 106 5.34 -10.64 -10.20
C VAL A 106 6.69 -10.59 -10.92
N PRO A 107 6.80 -10.22 -12.21
CA PRO A 107 8.10 -10.09 -12.85
C PRO A 107 8.98 -9.00 -12.21
N LEU A 108 8.42 -7.88 -11.76
CA LEU A 108 9.17 -6.82 -11.10
C LEU A 108 9.80 -7.31 -9.79
N VAL A 109 9.02 -8.00 -8.94
CA VAL A 109 9.52 -8.57 -7.68
C VAL A 109 10.60 -9.62 -7.96
N LEU A 110 10.39 -10.49 -8.94
CA LEU A 110 11.38 -11.50 -9.34
C LEU A 110 12.66 -10.83 -9.85
N LEU A 111 12.55 -9.84 -10.72
CA LEU A 111 13.70 -9.09 -11.25
C LEU A 111 14.49 -8.41 -10.12
N LEU A 112 13.80 -7.69 -9.23
CA LEU A 112 14.45 -7.03 -8.09
C LEU A 112 15.10 -8.06 -7.15
N SER A 113 14.44 -9.18 -6.87
CA SER A 113 15.00 -10.25 -6.04
C SER A 113 16.26 -10.86 -6.68
N VAL A 114 16.26 -11.07 -7.99
CA VAL A 114 17.43 -11.56 -8.72
C VAL A 114 18.56 -10.53 -8.69
N ILE A 115 18.27 -9.25 -8.90
CA ILE A 115 19.30 -8.17 -8.81
C ILE A 115 19.92 -8.17 -7.41
N LEU A 116 19.13 -8.29 -6.34
CA LEU A 116 19.64 -8.32 -4.97
C LEU A 116 20.51 -9.55 -4.65
N MET A 117 20.42 -10.63 -5.44
CA MET A 117 21.33 -11.78 -5.29
C MET A 117 22.77 -11.46 -5.75
N PHE A 118 22.92 -10.54 -6.74
CA PHE A 118 24.22 -10.16 -7.30
C PHE A 118 24.79 -8.87 -6.67
N VAL A 119 23.98 -8.08 -6.00
CA VAL A 119 24.40 -6.83 -5.36
C VAL A 119 24.78 -7.08 -3.89
N ASP A 120 25.85 -6.42 -3.45
CA ASP A 120 26.20 -6.35 -2.03
C ASP A 120 25.21 -5.41 -1.30
N CYS A 121 24.20 -6.01 -0.68
CA CYS A 121 23.13 -5.28 -0.01
C CYS A 121 23.64 -4.45 1.16
N ASN A 122 24.72 -4.89 1.82
CA ASN A 122 25.31 -4.14 2.95
C ASN A 122 25.96 -2.84 2.44
N LYS A 123 26.72 -2.90 1.34
CA LYS A 123 27.29 -1.71 0.70
C LYS A 123 26.23 -0.78 0.13
N LEU A 124 25.19 -1.37 -0.51
CA LEU A 124 24.08 -0.60 -1.08
C LEU A 124 23.36 0.25 -0.03
N MET A 125 23.16 -0.32 1.17
CA MET A 125 22.43 0.34 2.26
C MET A 125 23.34 1.05 3.27
N ASN A 126 24.68 1.01 3.03
CA ASN A 126 25.70 1.50 3.95
C ASN A 126 25.56 0.92 5.37
N VAL A 127 25.40 -0.42 5.43
CA VAL A 127 25.14 -1.17 6.67
C VAL A 127 26.36 -1.98 7.04
N ASP A 128 26.78 -1.92 8.33
CA ASP A 128 27.82 -2.77 8.86
C ASP A 128 27.32 -4.23 8.95
N PRO A 129 28.01 -5.19 8.30
CA PRO A 129 27.64 -6.61 8.33
C PRO A 129 27.61 -7.21 9.75
N CYS A 130 28.36 -6.64 10.69
CA CYS A 130 28.36 -7.07 12.10
C CYS A 130 27.08 -6.68 12.82
N MET A 131 26.38 -5.63 12.36
CA MET A 131 25.18 -5.11 13.00
C MET A 131 23.90 -5.78 12.49
N VAL A 132 23.87 -6.22 11.22
CA VAL A 132 22.71 -6.89 10.60
C VAL A 132 23.16 -8.09 9.79
N HIS A 133 22.85 -9.28 10.31
CA HIS A 133 23.35 -10.54 9.72
C HIS A 133 22.78 -10.89 8.34
N ASP A 134 21.52 -10.57 8.07
CA ASP A 134 20.84 -10.95 6.82
C ASP A 134 20.09 -9.79 6.18
N MET A 135 20.86 -8.77 5.78
CA MET A 135 20.29 -7.59 5.09
C MET A 135 19.62 -7.96 3.76
N ARG A 136 20.20 -8.94 3.04
CA ARG A 136 19.63 -9.41 1.77
C ARG A 136 18.28 -10.06 1.97
N GLY A 137 18.15 -10.95 2.95
CA GLY A 137 16.88 -11.60 3.30
C GLY A 137 15.80 -10.61 3.71
N VAL A 138 16.16 -9.59 4.51
CA VAL A 138 15.24 -8.51 4.89
C VAL A 138 14.69 -7.78 3.66
N LEU A 139 15.56 -7.41 2.71
CA LEU A 139 15.15 -6.70 1.49
C LEU A 139 14.26 -7.58 0.60
N ILE A 140 14.68 -8.81 0.30
CA ILE A 140 13.91 -9.74 -0.56
C ILE A 140 12.55 -10.03 0.04
N ALA A 141 12.49 -10.38 1.34
CA ALA A 141 11.23 -10.64 2.03
C ALA A 141 10.30 -9.41 2.00
N SER A 142 10.83 -8.24 2.32
CA SER A 142 10.05 -7.00 2.33
C SER A 142 9.49 -6.65 0.95
N ILE A 143 10.30 -6.75 -0.11
CA ILE A 143 9.88 -6.49 -1.49
C ILE A 143 8.85 -7.52 -1.97
N ALA A 144 9.04 -8.80 -1.65
CA ALA A 144 8.11 -9.86 -2.04
C ALA A 144 6.73 -9.67 -1.38
N ILE A 145 6.70 -9.42 -0.06
CA ILE A 145 5.46 -9.21 0.69
C ILE A 145 4.78 -7.92 0.24
N MET A 146 5.55 -6.85 0.01
CA MET A 146 5.02 -5.58 -0.47
C MET A 146 4.45 -5.71 -1.88
N GLY A 147 5.11 -6.45 -2.79
CA GLY A 147 4.59 -6.74 -4.13
C GLY A 147 3.26 -7.48 -4.10
N ALA A 148 3.13 -8.48 -3.21
CA ALA A 148 1.86 -9.15 -2.98
C ALA A 148 0.79 -8.19 -2.43
N THR A 149 1.16 -7.35 -1.45
CA THR A 149 0.25 -6.32 -0.90
C THR A 149 -0.24 -5.39 -1.99
N PHE A 150 0.64 -4.96 -2.88
CA PHE A 150 0.31 -4.07 -4.00
C PHE A 150 -0.74 -4.69 -4.93
N VAL A 151 -0.59 -5.98 -5.27
CA VAL A 151 -1.58 -6.69 -6.09
C VAL A 151 -2.95 -6.68 -5.41
N PHE A 152 -3.05 -7.03 -4.14
CA PHE A 152 -4.32 -7.11 -3.43
C PHE A 152 -4.91 -5.73 -3.05
N LYS A 153 -4.09 -4.68 -3.01
CA LYS A 153 -4.51 -3.29 -2.78
C LYS A 153 -5.50 -2.78 -3.84
N PHE A 154 -5.62 -3.44 -5.00
CA PHE A 154 -6.66 -3.12 -6.00
C PHE A 154 -8.07 -3.11 -5.41
N ILE A 155 -8.31 -3.89 -4.34
CA ILE A 155 -9.59 -3.91 -3.61
C ILE A 155 -9.92 -2.52 -3.05
N GLY A 156 -8.93 -1.82 -2.50
CA GLY A 156 -9.09 -0.45 -2.04
C GLY A 156 -9.49 0.50 -3.18
N ASN A 157 -8.80 0.39 -4.33
CA ASN A 157 -9.13 1.16 -5.53
C ASN A 157 -10.52 0.82 -6.08
N MET A 158 -10.93 -0.45 -6.03
CA MET A 158 -12.29 -0.88 -6.37
C MET A 158 -13.33 -0.19 -5.46
N TYR A 159 -13.13 -0.16 -4.15
CA TYR A 159 -14.04 0.53 -3.24
C TYR A 159 -14.08 2.04 -3.48
N MET A 160 -12.96 2.66 -3.84
CA MET A 160 -12.94 4.07 -4.24
C MET A 160 -13.75 4.31 -5.53
N GLY A 161 -13.65 3.42 -6.52
CA GLY A 161 -14.46 3.45 -7.74
C GLY A 161 -15.96 3.24 -7.49
N LEU A 162 -16.30 2.46 -6.46
CA LEU A 162 -17.67 2.28 -5.97
C LEU A 162 -18.19 3.47 -5.13
N GLN A 163 -17.41 4.56 -5.04
CA GLN A 163 -17.70 5.75 -4.20
C GLN A 163 -17.80 5.44 -2.70
N LEU A 164 -17.02 4.48 -2.23
CA LEU A 164 -16.92 4.07 -0.83
C LEU A 164 -15.50 4.28 -0.26
N PRO A 165 -14.95 5.52 -0.30
CA PRO A 165 -13.59 5.79 0.15
C PRO A 165 -13.35 5.47 1.63
N ALA A 166 -14.40 5.52 2.45
CA ALA A 166 -14.31 5.16 3.85
C ALA A 166 -13.83 3.71 4.04
N ILE A 167 -14.27 2.77 3.20
CA ILE A 167 -13.84 1.36 3.29
C ILE A 167 -12.35 1.24 2.94
N ASN A 168 -11.89 1.91 1.90
CA ASN A 168 -10.46 1.92 1.58
C ASN A 168 -9.62 2.47 2.75
N ASN A 169 -10.04 3.59 3.36
CA ASN A 169 -9.35 4.15 4.51
C ASN A 169 -9.34 3.18 5.70
N ILE A 170 -10.44 2.47 5.95
CA ILE A 170 -10.53 1.44 6.99
C ILE A 170 -9.53 0.32 6.72
N LEU A 171 -9.44 -0.20 5.49
CA LEU A 171 -8.50 -1.27 5.14
C LEU A 171 -7.05 -0.86 5.41
N VAL A 172 -6.67 0.36 5.00
CA VAL A 172 -5.33 0.92 5.23
C VAL A 172 -5.04 1.00 6.75
N VAL A 173 -5.97 1.57 7.51
CA VAL A 173 -5.78 1.78 8.95
C VAL A 173 -5.84 0.47 9.74
N LEU A 174 -6.63 -0.49 9.30
CA LEU A 174 -6.60 -1.85 9.88
C LEU A 174 -5.22 -2.50 9.68
N GLY A 175 -4.61 -2.37 8.50
CA GLY A 175 -3.25 -2.85 8.28
C GLY A 175 -2.25 -2.24 9.26
N GLN A 176 -2.29 -0.93 9.45
CA GLN A 176 -1.45 -0.22 10.42
C GLN A 176 -1.73 -0.65 11.85
N THR A 177 -3.00 -0.82 12.22
CA THR A 177 -3.41 -1.25 13.57
C THR A 177 -2.95 -2.68 13.86
N VAL A 178 -3.06 -3.59 12.89
CA VAL A 178 -2.55 -4.96 13.01
C VAL A 178 -1.01 -4.95 13.16
N SER A 179 -0.30 -4.11 12.39
CA SER A 179 1.15 -3.92 12.58
C SER A 179 1.47 -3.44 13.99
N LEU A 180 0.71 -2.47 14.52
CA LEU A 180 0.88 -1.96 15.89
C LEU A 180 0.71 -3.06 16.93
N VAL A 181 -0.35 -3.87 16.80
CA VAL A 181 -0.63 -4.98 17.73
C VAL A 181 0.48 -6.03 17.67
N ILE A 182 0.94 -6.41 16.48
CA ILE A 182 2.04 -7.38 16.30
C ILE A 182 3.32 -6.82 16.96
N LEU A 183 3.68 -5.57 16.70
CA LEU A 183 4.87 -4.95 17.31
C LEU A 183 4.74 -4.81 18.82
N TYR A 184 3.55 -4.50 19.33
CA TYR A 184 3.31 -4.48 20.78
C TYR A 184 3.57 -5.86 21.40
N VAL A 185 3.04 -6.93 20.79
CA VAL A 185 3.30 -8.30 21.25
C VAL A 185 4.80 -8.63 21.19
N ILE A 186 5.49 -8.27 20.09
CA ILE A 186 6.94 -8.49 19.96
C ILE A 186 7.71 -7.73 21.06
N SER A 187 7.32 -6.48 21.37
CA SER A 187 7.98 -5.66 22.37
C SER A 187 7.91 -6.24 23.79
N LEU A 188 6.91 -7.08 24.09
CA LEU A 188 6.80 -7.79 25.36
C LEU A 188 7.90 -8.85 25.56
N PHE A 189 8.48 -9.37 24.46
CA PHE A 189 9.57 -10.32 24.48
C PHE A 189 10.96 -9.67 24.45
N GLY A 190 11.03 -8.33 24.46
CA GLY A 190 12.26 -7.56 24.45
C GLY A 190 12.74 -7.17 23.03
N LYS A 191 14.07 -6.99 22.88
CA LYS A 191 14.66 -6.63 21.59
C LYS A 191 14.49 -7.75 20.57
N SER A 192 14.19 -7.36 19.34
CA SER A 192 13.95 -8.27 18.22
C SER A 192 14.89 -7.96 17.06
N SER A 193 14.91 -8.81 16.04
CA SER A 193 15.71 -8.59 14.83
C SER A 193 15.00 -7.63 13.85
N LEU A 194 15.81 -6.94 13.03
CA LEU A 194 15.30 -6.12 11.92
C LEU A 194 14.36 -6.93 11.02
N MET A 195 14.66 -8.20 10.73
CA MET A 195 13.83 -9.11 9.92
C MET A 195 12.43 -9.27 10.52
N THR A 196 12.34 -9.52 11.83
CA THR A 196 11.05 -9.73 12.52
C THR A 196 10.17 -8.48 12.42
N VAL A 197 10.76 -7.31 12.66
CA VAL A 197 10.05 -6.04 12.60
C VAL A 197 9.64 -5.71 11.15
N ALA A 198 10.52 -5.93 10.17
CA ALA A 198 10.22 -5.73 8.75
C ALA A 198 9.06 -6.60 8.29
N ILE A 199 9.05 -7.89 8.69
CA ILE A 199 7.94 -8.81 8.39
C ILE A 199 6.65 -8.34 9.07
N ALA A 200 6.69 -7.90 10.33
CA ALA A 200 5.51 -7.42 11.04
C ALA A 200 4.85 -6.22 10.32
N PHE A 201 5.66 -5.26 9.83
CA PHE A 201 5.17 -4.11 9.09
C PHE A 201 4.62 -4.45 7.71
N THR A 202 5.18 -5.44 7.02
CA THR A 202 4.82 -5.77 5.64
C THR A 202 3.71 -6.81 5.54
N VAL A 203 3.69 -7.82 6.42
CA VAL A 203 2.67 -8.90 6.42
C VAL A 203 1.33 -8.41 6.92
N ALA A 204 1.28 -7.50 7.89
CA ALA A 204 0.02 -7.03 8.46
C ALA A 204 -0.91 -6.37 7.42
N PRO A 205 -0.46 -5.41 6.58
CA PRO A 205 -1.29 -4.88 5.50
C PRO A 205 -1.71 -5.96 4.49
N LEU A 206 -0.79 -6.87 4.12
CA LEU A 206 -1.09 -7.97 3.21
C LEU A 206 -2.21 -8.84 3.76
N ALA A 207 -2.14 -9.25 5.02
CA ALA A 207 -3.15 -10.09 5.67
C ALA A 207 -4.54 -9.41 5.64
N VAL A 208 -4.61 -8.11 5.89
CA VAL A 208 -5.87 -7.36 5.83
C VAL A 208 -6.46 -7.37 4.41
N TYR A 209 -5.66 -7.14 3.37
CA TYR A 209 -6.15 -7.19 1.99
C TYR A 209 -6.49 -8.61 1.54
N LEU A 210 -5.73 -9.63 1.96
CA LEU A 210 -6.06 -11.04 1.70
C LEU A 210 -7.40 -11.43 2.32
N LEU A 211 -7.70 -11.00 3.55
CA LEU A 211 -8.99 -11.22 4.20
C LEU A 211 -10.11 -10.40 3.55
N ALA A 212 -9.81 -9.18 3.10
CA ALA A 212 -10.78 -8.34 2.41
C ALA A 212 -11.23 -8.94 1.05
N TYR A 213 -10.38 -9.75 0.41
CA TYR A 213 -10.68 -10.37 -0.89
C TYR A 213 -11.93 -11.27 -0.83
N PRO A 214 -11.99 -12.35 -0.03
CA PRO A 214 -13.18 -13.17 0.07
C PRO A 214 -14.38 -12.40 0.63
N ILE A 215 -14.19 -11.51 1.60
CA ILE A 215 -15.28 -10.71 2.16
C ILE A 215 -15.95 -9.86 1.06
N SER A 216 -15.16 -9.27 0.16
CA SER A 216 -15.67 -8.45 -0.94
C SER A 216 -16.41 -9.28 -1.99
N PHE A 217 -15.82 -10.40 -2.42
CA PHE A 217 -16.28 -11.15 -3.59
C PHE A 217 -17.20 -12.36 -3.27
N CYS A 218 -17.25 -12.83 -2.02
CA CYS A 218 -18.26 -13.80 -1.60
C CYS A 218 -19.59 -13.14 -1.21
N GLY A 219 -19.56 -11.80 -0.98
CA GLY A 219 -20.72 -11.03 -0.53
C GLY A 219 -21.36 -10.18 -1.63
N ARG A 220 -21.63 -8.92 -1.29
CA ARG A 220 -22.36 -7.92 -2.09
C ARG A 220 -21.79 -7.66 -3.48
N TYR A 221 -20.47 -7.81 -3.66
CA TYR A 221 -19.74 -7.49 -4.88
C TYR A 221 -19.30 -8.74 -5.66
N LYS A 222 -19.97 -9.88 -5.47
CA LYS A 222 -19.69 -11.13 -6.18
C LYS A 222 -19.68 -10.95 -7.72
N PHE A 223 -20.51 -10.05 -8.23
CA PHE A 223 -20.58 -9.74 -9.67
C PHE A 223 -19.31 -9.06 -10.22
N LEU A 224 -18.47 -8.48 -9.34
CA LEU A 224 -17.18 -7.86 -9.68
C LEU A 224 -16.00 -8.82 -9.51
N ALA A 225 -16.23 -10.06 -9.06
CA ALA A 225 -15.15 -11.01 -8.82
C ALA A 225 -14.24 -11.15 -10.05
N PRO A 226 -12.90 -10.98 -9.88
CA PRO A 226 -11.95 -11.10 -10.98
C PRO A 226 -12.04 -12.45 -11.68
N SER A 227 -11.95 -12.46 -13.01
CA SER A 227 -11.99 -13.66 -13.82
C SER A 227 -11.07 -13.51 -15.04
N LEU A 228 -10.28 -14.54 -15.35
CA LEU A 228 -9.43 -14.57 -16.52
C LEU A 228 -10.23 -14.44 -17.82
N LYS A 229 -11.47 -14.95 -17.85
CA LYS A 229 -12.37 -14.86 -19.00
C LYS A 229 -12.86 -13.44 -19.27
N SER A 230 -12.79 -12.56 -18.28
CA SER A 230 -13.25 -11.16 -18.39
C SER A 230 -12.11 -10.18 -18.65
N PHE A 231 -10.93 -10.68 -19.04
CA PHE A 231 -9.81 -9.84 -19.45
C PHE A 231 -10.13 -9.15 -20.78
N ASP A 232 -9.87 -7.84 -20.85
CA ASP A 232 -10.18 -7.00 -22.01
C ASP A 232 -8.96 -6.17 -22.42
N LYS A 233 -8.48 -6.40 -23.66
CA LYS A 233 -7.30 -5.69 -24.21
C LYS A 233 -7.58 -4.20 -24.47
N GLU A 234 -8.80 -3.84 -24.80
CA GLU A 234 -9.18 -2.45 -25.02
C GLU A 234 -9.23 -1.69 -23.70
N ALA A 235 -9.82 -2.30 -22.66
CA ALA A 235 -9.77 -1.78 -21.30
C ALA A 235 -8.33 -1.57 -20.82
N LEU A 236 -7.42 -2.49 -21.14
CA LEU A 236 -6.00 -2.39 -20.83
C LEU A 236 -5.36 -1.15 -21.49
N ARG A 237 -5.57 -0.93 -22.78
CA ARG A 237 -5.00 0.22 -23.50
C ARG A 237 -5.43 1.55 -22.89
N ILE A 238 -6.68 1.64 -22.48
CA ILE A 238 -7.24 2.84 -21.87
C ILE A 238 -6.67 3.06 -20.48
N LEU A 239 -6.59 2.00 -19.66
CA LEU A 239 -5.99 2.03 -18.33
C LEU A 239 -4.51 2.47 -18.38
N PHE A 240 -3.74 1.93 -19.32
CA PHE A 240 -2.34 2.29 -19.52
C PHE A 240 -2.15 3.75 -19.95
N SER A 241 -2.96 4.25 -20.88
CA SER A 241 -2.89 5.63 -21.38
C SER A 241 -3.10 6.67 -20.27
N LEU A 242 -4.03 6.40 -19.36
CA LEU A 242 -4.26 7.24 -18.18
C LEU A 242 -3.13 7.06 -17.15
N GLY A 243 -2.67 5.83 -17.01
CA GLY A 243 -1.66 5.45 -16.04
C GLY A 243 -0.32 6.12 -16.22
N VAL A 244 0.20 6.20 -17.44
CA VAL A 244 1.50 6.83 -17.73
C VAL A 244 1.54 8.29 -17.29
N LYS A 245 0.45 9.04 -17.43
CA LYS A 245 0.39 10.44 -16.99
C LYS A 245 0.50 10.57 -15.47
N PHE A 246 -0.20 9.70 -14.74
CA PHE A 246 -0.11 9.68 -13.28
C PHE A 246 1.24 9.17 -12.78
N PHE A 247 1.87 8.24 -13.48
CA PHE A 247 3.18 7.69 -13.17
C PHE A 247 4.28 8.76 -13.17
N VAL A 248 4.31 9.65 -14.16
CA VAL A 248 5.27 10.76 -14.21
C VAL A 248 5.11 11.68 -12.99
N ILE A 249 3.87 12.02 -12.62
CA ILE A 249 3.59 12.86 -11.46
C ILE A 249 4.06 12.17 -10.17
N GLN A 250 3.80 10.88 -10.04
CA GLN A 250 4.17 10.10 -8.86
C GLN A 250 5.68 9.95 -8.70
N ILE A 251 6.42 9.66 -9.79
CA ILE A 251 7.88 9.59 -9.76
C ILE A 251 8.48 10.94 -9.34
N SER A 252 7.97 12.04 -9.85
CA SER A 252 8.43 13.37 -9.44
C SER A 252 8.23 13.61 -7.94
N GLY A 253 7.08 13.21 -7.40
CA GLY A 253 6.82 13.27 -5.96
C GLY A 253 7.75 12.37 -5.14
N LEU A 254 8.03 11.16 -5.63
CA LEU A 254 8.98 10.24 -4.98
C LEU A 254 10.39 10.82 -4.91
N MET A 255 10.88 11.35 -6.03
CA MET A 255 12.21 11.97 -6.07
C MET A 255 12.34 13.13 -5.09
N LEU A 256 11.26 13.93 -4.91
CA LEU A 256 11.28 15.07 -4.00
C LEU A 256 11.19 14.68 -2.51
N PHE A 257 10.36 13.69 -2.18
CA PHE A 257 9.99 13.45 -0.77
C PHE A 257 10.57 12.16 -0.17
N MET A 258 10.90 11.14 -0.98
CA MET A 258 11.30 9.82 -0.48
C MET A 258 12.80 9.54 -0.60
N SER A 259 13.53 10.26 -1.47
CA SER A 259 14.97 10.07 -1.64
C SER A 259 15.79 10.48 -0.43
N SER A 260 15.28 11.37 0.43
CA SER A 260 16.02 11.92 1.57
C SER A 260 16.56 10.83 2.51
N ASN A 261 15.77 9.81 2.83
CA ASN A 261 16.20 8.73 3.72
C ASN A 261 17.35 7.91 3.11
N VAL A 262 17.28 7.63 1.82
CA VAL A 262 18.32 6.89 1.09
C VAL A 262 19.60 7.73 1.05
N ILE A 263 19.49 9.02 0.76
CA ILE A 263 20.63 9.94 0.70
C ILE A 263 21.29 10.05 2.07
N ILE A 264 20.53 10.29 3.14
CA ILE A 264 21.08 10.41 4.50
C ILE A 264 21.76 9.12 4.91
N SER A 265 21.13 7.96 4.69
CA SER A 265 21.71 6.66 5.01
C SER A 265 23.03 6.41 4.28
N HIS A 266 23.11 6.83 3.00
CA HIS A 266 24.30 6.57 2.18
C HIS A 266 25.45 7.58 2.42
N VAL A 267 25.11 8.86 2.61
CA VAL A 267 26.11 9.95 2.78
C VAL A 267 26.61 10.04 4.22
N LEU A 268 25.74 9.79 5.20
CA LEU A 268 26.06 9.82 6.63
C LEU A 268 26.08 8.39 7.19
N THR A 269 25.06 8.07 7.99
CA THR A 269 24.87 6.73 8.55
C THR A 269 23.37 6.41 8.67
N PRO A 270 22.98 5.13 8.70
CA PRO A 270 21.60 4.75 8.97
C PRO A 270 21.06 5.31 10.29
N ALA A 271 21.91 5.51 11.29
CA ALA A 271 21.51 6.09 12.58
C ALA A 271 20.96 7.52 12.46
N GLU A 272 21.46 8.31 11.50
CA GLU A 272 21.03 9.70 11.26
C GLU A 272 19.69 9.81 10.53
N VAL A 273 19.22 8.73 9.88
CA VAL A 273 17.88 8.66 9.32
C VAL A 273 16.81 8.74 10.40
N THR A 274 17.09 8.17 11.58
CA THR A 274 16.12 8.14 12.67
C THR A 274 15.73 9.54 13.17
N PRO A 275 16.66 10.44 13.60
CA PRO A 275 16.28 11.78 14.04
C PRO A 275 15.64 12.61 12.92
N TYR A 276 16.12 12.48 11.68
CA TYR A 276 15.52 13.15 10.52
C TYR A 276 14.05 12.75 10.34
N GLN A 277 13.75 11.45 10.33
CA GLN A 277 12.39 10.95 10.14
C GLN A 277 11.48 11.25 11.34
N LEU A 278 12.01 11.26 12.55
CA LEU A 278 11.24 11.68 13.72
C LEU A 278 10.79 13.14 13.57
N ALA A 279 11.74 14.04 13.23
CA ALA A 279 11.42 15.46 12.98
C ALA A 279 10.45 15.67 11.80
N TYR A 280 10.54 14.82 10.75
CA TYR A 280 9.67 14.92 9.58
C TYR A 280 8.23 14.43 9.84
N ARG A 281 8.04 13.51 10.79
CA ARG A 281 6.71 12.94 11.12
C ARG A 281 5.92 13.76 12.13
N TYR A 282 6.60 14.56 12.97
CA TYR A 282 6.01 15.39 14.02
C TYR A 282 6.01 16.86 13.62
#